data_ccff845c0a919a15ff5ae6234f8b6432
#
_entry.id   ccff845c0a919a15ff5ae6234f8b6432
#
_cell.length_a   1.000
_cell.length_b   1.000
_cell.length_c   1.000
_cell.angle_alpha   90.00
_cell.angle_beta   90.00
_cell.angle_gamma   90.00
#
_symmetry.space_group_name_H-M   'P 1'
#
loop_
_entity.id
_entity.type
_entity.pdbx_description
1 polymer ?
#
loop_
_entity_poly.entity_id
_entity_poly.type
_entity_poly.pdbx_seq_one_letter_code
_entity_poly.pdbx_strand_id
1 'polypeptide(L)'
;MASSVESLRSRIPARRIADIPNDVMEAMSDGLMPSKNLTEWLAVDRPRLLDRMSQQLGFRKEYLAADIWTDELMGQSALKHSMAISQFLSQVCQVGDDLWKRLTSHDSDVVREWSAIVVGLDEKLTFARKLAWIKPIADDDHPGLREVAWMALRPDVARNVEKSIRSLVPWTGSRRERLRRYASEITRPCGVWTKHIFELKMNPELGLP
;
A
#
# COMPACT_ATOMS: atom_id res chain seq x y z
N MET A 1 3.37 -9.86 31.64
CA MET A 1 4.31 -8.77 31.36
C MET A 1 4.37 -8.63 29.86
N ALA A 2 3.92 -7.53 29.30
CA ALA A 2 3.99 -7.29 27.87
C ALA A 2 5.46 -7.35 27.45
N SER A 3 5.83 -8.29 26.57
CA SER A 3 7.07 -8.18 25.81
C SER A 3 7.10 -6.78 25.25
N SER A 4 8.17 -6.03 25.47
CA SER A 4 8.23 -4.68 24.91
C SER A 4 8.09 -4.82 23.38
N VAL A 5 7.32 -3.97 22.72
CA VAL A 5 7.16 -3.99 21.25
C VAL A 5 8.52 -4.04 20.57
N GLU A 6 9.54 -3.44 21.17
CA GLU A 6 10.91 -3.46 20.67
C GLU A 6 11.50 -4.89 20.60
N SER A 7 11.22 -5.76 21.59
CA SER A 7 11.68 -7.15 21.53
C SER A 7 11.00 -7.93 20.40
N LEU A 8 9.72 -7.61 20.10
CA LEU A 8 9.00 -8.23 19.00
C LEU A 8 9.53 -7.79 17.63
N ARG A 9 10.08 -6.59 17.53
CA ARG A 9 10.68 -6.07 16.28
C ARG A 9 11.93 -6.83 15.85
N SER A 10 12.67 -7.44 16.77
CA SER A 10 13.88 -8.24 16.47
C SER A 10 13.59 -9.68 16.04
N ARG A 11 12.32 -10.13 16.03
CA ARG A 11 11.91 -11.50 15.72
C ARG A 11 12.36 -12.00 14.33
N ILE A 12 12.51 -13.30 14.19
CA ILE A 12 12.54 -13.96 12.89
C ILE A 12 11.10 -14.10 12.38
N PRO A 13 10.80 -13.69 11.13
CA PRO A 13 9.43 -13.75 10.63
C PRO A 13 8.97 -15.19 10.42
N ALA A 14 7.71 -15.48 10.75
CA ALA A 14 7.10 -16.77 10.53
C ALA A 14 6.96 -17.11 9.04
N ARG A 15 7.05 -18.39 8.70
CA ARG A 15 6.84 -18.88 7.33
C ARG A 15 5.38 -19.28 7.05
N ARG A 16 4.59 -19.54 8.08
CA ARG A 16 3.15 -19.87 7.99
C ARG A 16 2.39 -19.03 9.00
N ILE A 17 1.15 -18.68 8.68
CA ILE A 17 0.30 -17.87 9.57
C ILE A 17 0.11 -18.54 10.93
N ALA A 18 -0.06 -19.87 10.95
CA ALA A 18 -0.23 -20.63 12.19
C ALA A 18 1.00 -20.61 13.13
N ASP A 19 2.16 -20.22 12.62
CA ASP A 19 3.40 -20.17 13.40
C ASP A 19 3.70 -18.74 13.93
N ILE A 20 2.83 -17.76 13.61
CA ILE A 20 2.99 -16.38 14.11
C ILE A 20 2.60 -16.37 15.60
N PRO A 21 3.48 -15.94 16.52
CA PRO A 21 3.12 -15.79 17.93
C PRO A 21 1.94 -14.79 18.10
N ASN A 22 1.05 -15.08 19.05
CA ASN A 22 -0.14 -14.26 19.28
C ASN A 22 0.19 -12.82 19.62
N ASP A 23 1.22 -12.56 20.42
CA ASP A 23 1.66 -11.22 20.77
C ASP A 23 2.19 -10.43 19.56
N VAL A 24 2.83 -11.11 18.61
CA VAL A 24 3.24 -10.53 17.31
C VAL A 24 2.03 -10.18 16.46
N MET A 25 1.06 -11.10 16.36
CA MET A 25 -0.16 -10.88 15.57
C MET A 25 -0.99 -9.71 16.14
N GLU A 26 -1.14 -9.67 17.46
CA GLU A 26 -1.83 -8.58 18.16
C GLU A 26 -1.13 -7.23 17.96
N ALA A 27 0.19 -7.19 18.13
CA ALA A 27 0.97 -5.96 17.97
C ALA A 27 0.90 -5.41 16.53
N MET A 28 0.92 -6.27 15.50
CA MET A 28 0.73 -5.85 14.11
C MET A 28 -0.71 -5.36 13.87
N SER A 29 -1.71 -6.06 14.41
CA SER A 29 -3.13 -5.71 14.26
C SER A 29 -3.55 -4.49 15.08
N ASP A 30 -2.76 -4.09 16.08
CA ASP A 30 -2.91 -2.83 16.81
C ASP A 30 -2.08 -1.68 16.18
N GLY A 31 -1.34 -1.93 15.10
CA GLY A 31 -0.55 -0.92 14.41
C GLY A 31 0.78 -0.56 15.10
N LEU A 32 1.22 -1.34 16.09
CA LEU A 32 2.39 -1.01 16.92
C LEU A 32 3.73 -1.37 16.25
N MET A 33 3.70 -2.15 15.18
CA MET A 33 4.91 -2.54 14.43
C MET A 33 4.56 -3.00 13.01
N PRO A 34 5.55 -3.00 12.08
CA PRO A 34 5.35 -3.52 10.73
C PRO A 34 5.39 -5.05 10.67
N SER A 35 4.81 -5.60 9.60
CA SER A 35 5.07 -6.96 9.16
C SER A 35 6.51 -7.09 8.63
N LYS A 36 7.07 -8.29 8.59
CA LYS A 36 8.40 -8.55 8.03
C LYS A 36 8.39 -9.31 6.72
N ASN A 37 7.28 -9.96 6.40
CA ASN A 37 7.10 -10.72 5.17
C ASN A 37 5.62 -10.78 4.78
N LEU A 38 5.35 -11.37 3.62
CA LEU A 38 3.99 -11.55 3.10
C LEU A 38 3.09 -12.37 4.04
N THR A 39 3.63 -13.39 4.72
CA THR A 39 2.87 -14.23 5.64
C THR A 39 2.32 -13.43 6.82
N GLU A 40 3.15 -12.60 7.43
CA GLU A 40 2.75 -11.69 8.52
C GLU A 40 1.79 -10.62 8.01
N TRP A 41 2.06 -10.03 6.83
CA TRP A 41 1.17 -9.05 6.21
C TRP A 41 -0.24 -9.61 5.95
N LEU A 42 -0.34 -10.88 5.48
CA LEU A 42 -1.62 -11.55 5.29
C LEU A 42 -2.38 -11.80 6.60
N ALA A 43 -1.66 -11.97 7.71
CA ALA A 43 -2.23 -12.29 9.03
C ALA A 43 -2.76 -11.06 9.79
N VAL A 44 -2.46 -9.84 9.36
CA VAL A 44 -2.94 -8.62 10.04
C VAL A 44 -4.47 -8.57 10.00
N ASP A 45 -5.08 -8.44 11.17
CA ASP A 45 -6.53 -8.19 11.32
C ASP A 45 -6.83 -6.73 10.93
N ARG A 46 -7.24 -6.52 9.69
CA ARG A 46 -7.49 -5.19 9.14
C ARG A 46 -8.71 -4.48 9.73
N PRO A 47 -9.82 -5.16 10.05
CA PRO A 47 -10.92 -4.58 10.83
C PRO A 47 -10.44 -4.01 12.16
N ARG A 48 -9.72 -4.79 12.95
CA ARG A 48 -9.15 -4.35 14.22
C ARG A 48 -8.18 -3.19 14.05
N LEU A 49 -7.30 -3.28 13.06
CA LEU A 49 -6.33 -2.23 12.76
C LEU A 49 -7.02 -0.91 12.39
N LEU A 50 -8.05 -0.95 11.53
CA LEU A 50 -8.78 0.25 11.14
C LEU A 50 -9.52 0.88 12.34
N ASP A 51 -10.13 0.06 13.19
CA ASP A 51 -10.78 0.55 14.41
C ASP A 51 -9.78 1.27 15.32
N ARG A 52 -8.60 0.69 15.56
CA ARG A 52 -7.52 1.32 16.33
C ARG A 52 -7.04 2.64 15.70
N MET A 53 -6.81 2.63 14.39
CA MET A 53 -6.36 3.82 13.66
C MET A 53 -7.41 4.93 13.64
N SER A 54 -8.70 4.60 13.56
CA SER A 54 -9.77 5.60 13.60
C SER A 54 -9.75 6.41 14.89
N GLN A 55 -9.43 5.77 16.01
CA GLN A 55 -9.29 6.42 17.32
C GLN A 55 -7.96 7.19 17.41
N GLN A 56 -6.83 6.54 17.10
CA GLN A 56 -5.49 7.10 17.23
C GLN A 56 -5.26 8.30 16.30
N LEU A 57 -5.77 8.25 15.08
CA LEU A 57 -5.59 9.26 14.05
C LEU A 57 -6.74 10.27 13.97
N GLY A 58 -7.79 10.09 14.79
CA GLY A 58 -8.82 11.09 15.01
C GLY A 58 -9.91 11.18 13.94
N PHE A 59 -10.15 10.10 13.17
CA PHE A 59 -11.26 10.00 12.20
C PHE A 59 -12.39 9.06 12.66
N ARG A 60 -12.53 8.85 13.98
CA ARG A 60 -13.52 7.94 14.57
C ARG A 60 -14.96 8.35 14.25
N LYS A 61 -15.23 9.65 14.09
CA LYS A 61 -16.57 10.16 13.82
C LYS A 61 -17.05 9.81 12.41
N GLU A 62 -16.14 9.76 11.47
CA GLU A 62 -16.40 9.43 10.07
C GLU A 62 -16.44 7.91 9.83
N TYR A 63 -15.92 7.13 10.78
CA TYR A 63 -15.81 5.68 10.65
C TYR A 63 -16.99 4.96 11.26
N LEU A 64 -17.82 4.33 10.41
CA LEU A 64 -18.82 3.36 10.79
C LEU A 64 -18.39 2.00 10.24
N ALA A 65 -18.10 1.05 11.12
CA ALA A 65 -17.60 -0.27 10.72
C ALA A 65 -18.55 -0.98 9.72
N ALA A 66 -19.86 -0.85 9.94
CA ALA A 66 -20.88 -1.46 9.07
C ALA A 66 -20.86 -0.94 7.63
N ASP A 67 -20.35 0.26 7.38
CA ASP A 67 -20.26 0.84 6.04
C ASP A 67 -19.13 0.25 5.21
N ILE A 68 -18.14 -0.36 5.87
CA ILE A 68 -16.96 -0.95 5.21
C ILE A 68 -17.05 -2.48 5.24
N TRP A 69 -17.32 -3.06 6.41
CA TRP A 69 -17.22 -4.50 6.63
C TRP A 69 -18.55 -5.20 6.37
N THR A 70 -18.81 -5.51 5.11
CA THR A 70 -19.93 -6.38 4.70
C THR A 70 -19.51 -7.84 4.76
N ASP A 71 -20.49 -8.76 4.87
CA ASP A 71 -20.23 -10.21 4.86
C ASP A 71 -19.43 -10.63 3.61
N GLU A 72 -19.74 -10.01 2.47
CA GLU A 72 -19.03 -10.26 1.21
C GLU A 72 -17.56 -9.83 1.31
N LEU A 73 -17.28 -8.65 1.87
CA LEU A 73 -15.90 -8.15 2.00
C LEU A 73 -15.10 -8.97 2.99
N MET A 74 -15.70 -9.39 4.10
CA MET A 74 -15.02 -10.19 5.13
C MET A 74 -14.46 -11.51 4.57
N GLY A 75 -15.10 -12.10 3.57
CA GLY A 75 -14.62 -13.28 2.85
C GLY A 75 -13.52 -13.03 1.82
N GLN A 76 -13.10 -11.78 1.60
CA GLN A 76 -12.16 -11.42 0.56
C GLN A 76 -10.70 -11.41 1.03
N SER A 77 -9.78 -11.21 0.08
CA SER A 77 -8.34 -11.15 0.34
C SER A 77 -7.93 -9.91 1.12
N ALA A 78 -6.80 -10.00 1.81
CA ALA A 78 -6.16 -8.89 2.52
C ALA A 78 -6.00 -7.62 1.66
N LEU A 79 -5.65 -7.78 0.38
CA LEU A 79 -5.53 -6.65 -0.56
C LEU A 79 -6.88 -5.96 -0.81
N LYS A 80 -7.97 -6.72 -0.92
CA LYS A 80 -9.31 -6.15 -1.09
C LYS A 80 -9.77 -5.41 0.18
N HIS A 81 -9.42 -5.92 1.36
CA HIS A 81 -9.62 -5.19 2.62
C HIS A 81 -8.89 -3.83 2.59
N SER A 82 -7.61 -3.83 2.23
CA SER A 82 -6.83 -2.58 2.14
C SER A 82 -7.39 -1.61 1.10
N MET A 83 -7.90 -2.12 -0.03
CA MET A 83 -8.58 -1.30 -1.03
C MET A 83 -9.87 -0.65 -0.48
N ALA A 84 -10.72 -1.41 0.21
CA ALA A 84 -11.96 -0.89 0.80
C ALA A 84 -11.69 0.17 1.88
N ILE A 85 -10.70 -0.09 2.75
CA ILE A 85 -10.23 0.90 3.75
C ILE A 85 -9.76 2.18 3.06
N SER A 86 -8.97 2.05 1.99
CA SER A 86 -8.42 3.21 1.28
C SER A 86 -9.49 3.98 0.51
N GLN A 87 -10.53 3.31 0.00
CA GLN A 87 -11.70 3.97 -0.58
C GLN A 87 -12.44 4.81 0.46
N PHE A 88 -12.66 4.28 1.66
CA PHE A 88 -13.20 5.07 2.77
C PHE A 88 -12.29 6.24 3.12
N LEU A 89 -10.99 6.00 3.32
CA LEU A 89 -10.03 7.05 3.67
C LEU A 89 -9.95 8.16 2.61
N SER A 90 -10.13 7.84 1.32
CA SER A 90 -10.16 8.84 0.25
C SER A 90 -11.35 9.82 0.34
N GLN A 91 -12.37 9.50 1.14
CA GLN A 91 -13.50 10.39 1.41
C GLN A 91 -13.25 11.31 2.62
N VAL A 92 -12.40 10.88 3.55
CA VAL A 92 -12.16 11.58 4.83
C VAL A 92 -10.80 12.29 4.89
N CYS A 93 -9.88 12.01 3.97
CA CYS A 93 -8.60 12.72 3.86
C CYS A 93 -8.25 13.03 2.40
N GLN A 94 -7.40 14.06 2.23
CA GLN A 94 -6.83 14.42 0.95
C GLN A 94 -5.33 14.15 0.95
N VAL A 95 -4.78 13.81 -0.24
CA VAL A 95 -3.34 13.63 -0.40
C VAL A 95 -2.60 14.89 0.02
N GLY A 96 -1.72 14.75 1.01
CA GLY A 96 -0.89 15.85 1.55
C GLY A 96 -1.50 16.58 2.75
N ASP A 97 -2.71 16.28 3.20
CA ASP A 97 -3.24 16.79 4.47
C ASP A 97 -2.59 16.13 5.70
N ASP A 98 -2.97 16.56 6.89
CA ASP A 98 -2.36 16.06 8.14
C ASP A 98 -2.71 14.61 8.43
N LEU A 99 -3.91 14.16 8.09
CA LEU A 99 -4.29 12.75 8.26
C LEU A 99 -3.49 11.87 7.30
N TRP A 100 -3.40 12.24 6.01
CA TRP A 100 -2.62 11.51 5.02
C TRP A 100 -1.13 11.43 5.41
N LYS A 101 -0.53 12.53 5.90
CA LYS A 101 0.86 12.54 6.36
C LYS A 101 1.08 11.59 7.54
N ARG A 102 0.14 11.56 8.51
CA ARG A 102 0.22 10.61 9.63
C ARG A 102 0.09 9.16 9.17
N LEU A 103 -0.78 8.87 8.21
CA LEU A 103 -0.86 7.55 7.58
C LEU A 103 0.47 7.16 6.91
N THR A 104 1.06 8.06 6.15
CA THR A 104 2.30 7.81 5.39
C THR A 104 3.52 7.60 6.30
N SER A 105 3.56 8.24 7.47
CA SER A 105 4.67 8.14 8.43
C SER A 105 4.43 7.13 9.55
N HIS A 106 3.35 6.34 9.48
CA HIS A 106 2.99 5.40 10.54
C HIS A 106 3.97 4.21 10.62
N ASP A 107 4.15 3.65 11.81
CA ASP A 107 5.01 2.49 12.04
C ASP A 107 4.54 1.24 11.28
N SER A 108 3.24 0.97 11.26
CA SER A 108 2.66 -0.15 10.52
C SER A 108 2.77 0.06 9.02
N ASP A 109 3.35 -0.90 8.32
CA ASP A 109 3.42 -0.95 6.85
C ASP A 109 2.03 -1.02 6.22
N VAL A 110 1.08 -1.74 6.84
CA VAL A 110 -0.32 -1.84 6.38
C VAL A 110 -1.02 -0.47 6.45
N VAL A 111 -0.76 0.34 7.47
CA VAL A 111 -1.30 1.70 7.55
C VAL A 111 -0.67 2.60 6.49
N ARG A 112 0.66 2.49 6.25
CA ARG A 112 1.33 3.25 5.18
C ARG A 112 0.84 2.85 3.79
N GLU A 113 0.50 1.57 3.55
CA GLU A 113 -0.04 1.14 2.25
C GLU A 113 -1.36 1.82 1.90
N TRP A 114 -2.21 2.10 2.91
CA TRP A 114 -3.46 2.82 2.67
C TRP A 114 -3.20 4.21 2.08
N SER A 115 -2.18 4.92 2.57
CA SER A 115 -1.81 6.23 2.02
C SER A 115 -1.35 6.14 0.56
N ALA A 116 -0.66 5.05 0.17
CA ALA A 116 -0.27 4.82 -1.21
C ALA A 116 -1.48 4.58 -2.12
N ILE A 117 -2.45 3.79 -1.65
CA ILE A 117 -3.67 3.50 -2.41
C ILE A 117 -4.53 4.78 -2.53
N VAL A 118 -4.63 5.61 -1.48
CA VAL A 118 -5.32 6.91 -1.53
C VAL A 118 -4.73 7.81 -2.63
N VAL A 119 -3.40 7.84 -2.80
CA VAL A 119 -2.77 8.55 -3.94
C VAL A 119 -3.27 8.01 -5.29
N GLY A 120 -3.37 6.70 -5.42
CA GLY A 120 -3.89 6.07 -6.64
C GLY A 120 -5.34 6.42 -6.94
N LEU A 121 -6.17 6.50 -5.90
CA LEU A 121 -7.62 6.79 -5.99
C LEU A 121 -7.93 8.27 -6.25
N ASP A 122 -7.01 9.19 -5.98
CA ASP A 122 -7.26 10.63 -6.15
C ASP A 122 -7.32 11.01 -7.63
N GLU A 123 -8.52 11.13 -8.16
CA GLU A 123 -8.78 11.50 -9.57
C GLU A 123 -8.49 12.98 -9.88
N LYS A 124 -8.32 13.83 -8.86
CA LYS A 124 -7.96 15.24 -9.05
C LYS A 124 -6.47 15.43 -9.36
N LEU A 125 -5.65 14.43 -9.03
CA LEU A 125 -4.22 14.46 -9.27
C LEU A 125 -3.89 13.96 -10.68
N THR A 126 -3.07 14.72 -11.40
CA THR A 126 -2.42 14.21 -12.62
C THR A 126 -1.44 13.09 -12.28
N PHE A 127 -1.16 12.19 -13.22
CA PHE A 127 -0.19 11.11 -13.02
C PHE A 127 1.18 11.60 -12.54
N ALA A 128 1.68 12.70 -13.08
CA ALA A 128 2.93 13.30 -12.63
C ALA A 128 2.86 13.79 -11.17
N ARG A 129 1.74 14.32 -10.73
CA ARG A 129 1.51 14.68 -9.32
C ARG A 129 1.44 13.44 -8.42
N LYS A 130 0.73 12.39 -8.86
CA LYS A 130 0.70 11.10 -8.16
C LYS A 130 2.11 10.53 -8.01
N LEU A 131 2.93 10.57 -9.06
CA LEU A 131 4.34 10.13 -9.00
C LEU A 131 5.15 10.94 -7.95
N ALA A 132 4.91 12.24 -7.83
CA ALA A 132 5.59 13.05 -6.81
C ALA A 132 5.21 12.60 -5.39
N TRP A 133 3.93 12.33 -5.12
CA TRP A 133 3.44 11.90 -3.82
C TRP A 133 3.79 10.45 -3.47
N ILE A 134 3.80 9.56 -4.45
CA ILE A 134 4.15 8.15 -4.24
C ILE A 134 5.65 7.92 -4.05
N LYS A 135 6.49 8.86 -4.50
CA LYS A 135 7.96 8.70 -4.53
C LYS A 135 8.58 8.29 -3.20
N PRO A 136 8.25 8.89 -2.05
CA PRO A 136 8.77 8.44 -0.74
C PRO A 136 8.37 7.01 -0.42
N ILE A 137 7.15 6.61 -0.78
CA ILE A 137 6.60 5.26 -0.53
C ILE A 137 7.26 4.24 -1.47
N ALA A 138 7.48 4.62 -2.72
CA ALA A 138 8.20 3.80 -3.70
C ALA A 138 9.67 3.54 -3.32
N ASP A 139 10.24 4.39 -2.47
CA ASP A 139 11.62 4.30 -1.97
C ASP A 139 11.68 3.82 -0.50
N ASP A 140 10.57 3.41 0.08
CA ASP A 140 10.48 2.92 1.47
C ASP A 140 11.37 1.69 1.71
N ASP A 141 11.86 1.53 2.94
CA ASP A 141 12.68 0.38 3.33
C ASP A 141 11.87 -0.92 3.33
N HIS A 142 10.55 -0.84 3.58
CA HIS A 142 9.69 -2.01 3.64
C HIS A 142 9.35 -2.54 2.23
N PRO A 143 9.72 -3.81 1.89
CA PRO A 143 9.52 -4.35 0.54
C PRO A 143 8.05 -4.44 0.14
N GLY A 144 7.16 -4.86 1.05
CA GLY A 144 5.72 -4.97 0.79
C GLY A 144 5.10 -3.63 0.44
N LEU A 145 5.51 -2.56 1.12
CA LEU A 145 5.00 -1.21 0.83
C LEU A 145 5.40 -0.73 -0.57
N ARG A 146 6.63 -1.03 -1.01
CA ARG A 146 7.05 -0.72 -2.39
C ARG A 146 6.22 -1.46 -3.44
N GLU A 147 5.80 -2.70 -3.15
CA GLU A 147 4.89 -3.44 -4.05
C GLU A 147 3.52 -2.75 -4.15
N VAL A 148 2.92 -2.37 -3.02
CA VAL A 148 1.65 -1.63 -3.04
C VAL A 148 1.77 -0.28 -3.73
N ALA A 149 2.90 0.41 -3.59
CA ALA A 149 3.14 1.71 -4.21
C ALA A 149 2.99 1.66 -5.75
N TRP A 150 3.59 0.68 -6.43
CA TRP A 150 3.42 0.57 -7.88
C TRP A 150 2.05 0.01 -8.27
N MET A 151 1.47 -0.89 -7.48
CA MET A 151 0.12 -1.41 -7.72
C MET A 151 -0.93 -0.29 -7.67
N ALA A 152 -0.80 0.65 -6.75
CA ALA A 152 -1.73 1.76 -6.58
C ALA A 152 -1.85 2.65 -7.83
N LEU A 153 -0.75 2.90 -8.53
CA LEU A 153 -0.73 3.77 -9.71
C LEU A 153 -0.81 3.01 -11.04
N ARG A 154 -0.78 1.68 -11.02
CA ARG A 154 -0.84 0.87 -12.23
C ARG A 154 -2.11 1.10 -13.08
N PRO A 155 -3.31 1.33 -12.51
CA PRO A 155 -4.49 1.69 -13.31
C PRO A 155 -4.30 2.97 -14.14
N ASP A 156 -3.55 3.95 -13.64
CA ASP A 156 -3.24 5.17 -14.40
C ASP A 156 -2.35 4.87 -15.61
N VAL A 157 -1.34 3.98 -15.44
CA VAL A 157 -0.50 3.52 -16.55
C VAL A 157 -1.33 2.80 -17.60
N ALA A 158 -2.23 1.90 -17.19
CA ALA A 158 -3.09 1.15 -18.10
C ALA A 158 -4.05 2.06 -18.90
N ARG A 159 -4.44 3.20 -18.36
CA ARG A 159 -5.31 4.18 -19.05
C ARG A 159 -4.59 5.01 -20.10
N ASN A 160 -3.29 5.25 -19.96
CA ASN A 160 -2.51 6.01 -20.92
C ASN A 160 -1.04 5.62 -20.86
N VAL A 161 -0.71 4.53 -21.53
CA VAL A 161 0.60 3.86 -21.46
C VAL A 161 1.74 4.79 -21.86
N GLU A 162 1.69 5.36 -23.07
CA GLU A 162 2.79 6.20 -23.57
C GLU A 162 3.08 7.42 -22.69
N LYS A 163 2.03 8.15 -22.28
CA LYS A 163 2.20 9.33 -21.43
C LYS A 163 2.77 8.96 -20.07
N SER A 164 2.35 7.82 -19.53
CA SER A 164 2.83 7.32 -18.24
C SER A 164 4.29 6.91 -18.32
N ILE A 165 4.69 6.20 -19.39
CA ILE A 165 6.08 5.81 -19.62
C ILE A 165 6.96 7.05 -19.73
N ARG A 166 6.59 8.05 -20.55
CA ARG A 166 7.32 9.33 -20.64
C ARG A 166 7.54 9.98 -19.27
N SER A 167 6.54 9.90 -18.37
CA SER A 167 6.66 10.44 -17.01
C SER A 167 7.58 9.61 -16.10
N LEU A 168 7.79 8.32 -16.42
CA LEU A 168 8.62 7.39 -15.66
C LEU A 168 10.08 7.35 -16.15
N VAL A 169 10.37 7.79 -17.36
CA VAL A 169 11.74 7.82 -17.92
C VAL A 169 12.77 8.44 -16.96
N PRO A 170 12.50 9.57 -16.27
CA PRO A 170 13.47 10.12 -15.31
C PRO A 170 13.77 9.19 -14.14
N TRP A 171 12.87 8.23 -13.82
CA TRP A 171 13.07 7.28 -12.73
C TRP A 171 14.01 6.14 -13.12
N THR A 172 14.08 5.77 -14.40
CA THR A 172 14.97 4.70 -14.89
C THR A 172 16.45 5.07 -14.75
N GLY A 173 16.80 6.36 -14.83
CA GLY A 173 18.12 6.90 -14.59
C GLY A 173 18.41 7.31 -13.14
N SER A 174 17.52 7.05 -12.20
CA SER A 174 17.68 7.45 -10.79
C SER A 174 18.89 6.78 -10.15
N ARG A 175 19.63 7.50 -9.30
CA ARG A 175 20.66 6.91 -8.43
C ARG A 175 20.08 5.94 -7.40
N ARG A 176 18.79 6.09 -7.04
CA ARG A 176 18.07 5.22 -6.11
C ARG A 176 17.56 3.98 -6.86
N GLU A 177 18.07 2.81 -6.52
CA GLU A 177 17.70 1.54 -7.17
C GLU A 177 16.21 1.22 -7.06
N ARG A 178 15.60 1.55 -5.92
CA ARG A 178 14.18 1.31 -5.66
C ARG A 178 13.27 2.08 -6.61
N LEU A 179 13.65 3.31 -6.98
CA LEU A 179 12.91 4.09 -7.97
C LEU A 179 13.07 3.53 -9.39
N ARG A 180 14.28 3.03 -9.75
CA ARG A 180 14.47 2.31 -11.02
C ARG A 180 13.59 1.06 -11.07
N ARG A 181 13.60 0.27 -9.96
CA ARG A 181 12.73 -0.89 -9.84
C ARG A 181 11.24 -0.52 -9.94
N TYR A 182 10.81 0.54 -9.27
CA TYR A 182 9.42 1.01 -9.36
C TYR A 182 9.00 1.27 -10.82
N ALA A 183 9.83 1.98 -11.60
CA ALA A 183 9.54 2.25 -13.00
C ALA A 183 9.38 0.96 -13.82
N SER A 184 10.23 -0.04 -13.58
CA SER A 184 10.15 -1.33 -14.22
C SER A 184 8.92 -2.13 -13.81
N GLU A 185 8.59 -2.19 -12.51
CA GLU A 185 7.46 -2.98 -11.99
C GLU A 185 6.09 -2.40 -12.43
N ILE A 186 5.93 -1.09 -12.38
CA ILE A 186 4.65 -0.46 -12.76
C ILE A 186 4.33 -0.62 -14.26
N THR A 187 5.36 -0.76 -15.10
CA THR A 187 5.22 -0.92 -16.56
C THR A 187 5.28 -2.37 -17.03
N ARG A 188 5.37 -3.36 -16.15
CA ARG A 188 5.37 -4.77 -16.54
C ARG A 188 4.08 -5.12 -17.30
N PRO A 189 4.14 -5.78 -18.49
CA PRO A 189 2.96 -6.19 -19.22
C PRO A 189 2.01 -7.09 -18.42
N CYS A 190 2.59 -8.01 -17.62
CA CYS A 190 1.85 -8.97 -16.79
C CYS A 190 2.19 -8.79 -15.32
N GLY A 191 1.22 -8.48 -14.49
CA GLY A 191 1.36 -8.42 -13.03
C GLY A 191 0.77 -9.66 -12.37
N VAL A 192 1.34 -10.09 -11.22
CA VAL A 192 0.80 -11.23 -10.44
C VAL A 192 -0.47 -10.82 -9.69
N TRP A 193 -0.47 -9.63 -9.10
CA TRP A 193 -1.56 -9.12 -8.25
C TRP A 193 -2.46 -8.09 -8.92
N THR A 194 -2.18 -7.76 -10.19
CA THR A 194 -2.84 -6.68 -10.92
C THR A 194 -3.25 -7.12 -12.31
N LYS A 195 -4.20 -6.39 -12.90
CA LYS A 195 -4.59 -6.62 -14.29
C LYS A 195 -3.41 -6.41 -15.24
N HIS A 196 -3.38 -7.20 -16.31
CA HIS A 196 -2.40 -7.03 -17.39
C HIS A 196 -2.62 -5.68 -18.09
N ILE A 197 -1.51 -5.05 -18.52
CA ILE A 197 -1.57 -3.90 -19.41
C ILE A 197 -1.49 -4.45 -20.85
N PHE A 198 -2.66 -4.58 -21.47
CA PHE A 198 -2.78 -5.23 -22.76
C PHE A 198 -1.94 -4.54 -23.85
N GLU A 199 -1.92 -3.21 -23.86
CA GLU A 199 -1.14 -2.43 -24.81
C GLU A 199 0.37 -2.75 -24.74
N LEU A 200 0.94 -2.85 -23.52
CA LEU A 200 2.34 -3.26 -23.32
C LEU A 200 2.59 -4.74 -23.64
N LYS A 201 1.57 -5.57 -23.56
CA LYS A 201 1.67 -6.97 -23.95
C LYS A 201 1.73 -7.13 -25.46
N MET A 202 0.98 -6.30 -26.19
CA MET A 202 0.93 -6.34 -27.67
C MET A 202 2.08 -5.56 -28.31
N ASN A 203 2.55 -4.48 -27.67
CA ASN A 203 3.59 -3.60 -28.13
C ASN A 203 4.65 -3.41 -27.04
N PRO A 204 5.48 -4.44 -26.75
CA PRO A 204 6.46 -4.39 -25.64
C PRO A 204 7.53 -3.32 -25.84
N GLU A 205 7.79 -2.89 -27.08
CA GLU A 205 8.70 -1.82 -27.42
C GLU A 205 8.33 -0.48 -26.78
N LEU A 206 7.06 -0.24 -26.49
CA LEU A 206 6.61 0.96 -25.75
C LEU A 206 7.22 1.03 -24.34
N GLY A 207 7.60 -0.11 -23.76
CA GLY A 207 8.23 -0.20 -22.45
C GLY A 207 9.75 0.02 -22.46
N LEU A 208 10.35 0.19 -23.61
CA LEU A 208 11.76 0.51 -23.75
C LEU A 208 11.97 2.03 -23.57
N PRO A 209 12.98 2.43 -22.74
CA PRO A 209 13.29 3.85 -22.54
C PRO A 209 13.93 4.48 -23.78
#